data_759dd84cc83c7452b95a933fb724404d
#
_entry.id   759dd84cc83c7452b95a933fb724404d
#
_cell.length_a   1.000
_cell.length_b   1.000
_cell.length_c   1.000
_cell.angle_alpha   90.00
_cell.angle_beta   90.00
_cell.angle_gamma   90.00
#
_symmetry.space_group_name_H-M   'P 1'
#
loop_
_entity.id
_entity.type
_entity.pdbx_description
1 polymer ?
#
loop_
_entity_poly.entity_id
_entity_poly.type
_entity_poly.pdbx_seq_one_letter_code
_entity_poly.pdbx_strand_id
1 'polypeptide(L)'
;MKKLILPLLLILSVGCISIFAQAVPKSAPYKLGESLSYEGKFSKAILRGIEVANLNFTVENAPDGKNYLVKSEAKSKGTLIKLFRFRFYQTIQSTVDSEKFQILKTVKHDEQGNRVRDSQAVFDYRDKKVIYVETDPQDLARPPRKVATPIEEDTQDLITGIYMMRSLPLAVGKTFELNITDSGLVYKIPVRVTAREQQKSILGKTWCFRVEPEVFGTNRLIEKEGSMIIWITDDSRRIPVRSQITTTIGRIDVRLKQVQFIKQNSSVKP
;
A
#
# COMPACT_ATOMS: atom_id res chain seq x y z
N MET A 1 -57.39 -2.01 -48.93
CA MET A 1 -55.99 -2.40 -48.78
C MET A 1 -55.30 -1.25 -48.05
N LYS A 2 -55.14 -1.38 -46.72
CA LYS A 2 -54.42 -0.41 -45.87
C LYS A 2 -53.09 -1.00 -45.48
N LYS A 3 -51.99 -0.40 -45.93
CA LYS A 3 -50.62 -0.77 -45.56
C LYS A 3 -50.29 -0.21 -44.18
N LEU A 4 -50.04 -1.09 -43.22
CA LEU A 4 -49.60 -0.76 -41.88
C LEU A 4 -48.05 -0.61 -41.91
N ILE A 5 -47.57 0.60 -41.68
CA ILE A 5 -46.12 0.90 -41.56
C ILE A 5 -45.78 0.84 -40.06
N LEU A 6 -44.97 -0.16 -39.69
CA LEU A 6 -44.47 -0.32 -38.32
C LEU A 6 -43.14 0.47 -38.17
N PRO A 7 -43.00 1.41 -37.24
CA PRO A 7 -41.74 2.09 -37.01
C PRO A 7 -40.84 1.20 -36.17
N LEU A 8 -39.66 0.87 -36.72
CA LEU A 8 -38.57 0.17 -36.05
C LEU A 8 -37.93 1.11 -35.04
N LEU A 9 -38.18 0.92 -33.75
CA LEU A 9 -37.55 1.65 -32.67
C LEU A 9 -36.17 1.09 -32.43
N LEU A 10 -35.13 1.79 -32.91
CA LEU A 10 -33.70 1.45 -32.67
C LEU A 10 -33.35 1.92 -31.27
N ILE A 11 -33.34 0.99 -30.29
CA ILE A 11 -32.83 1.25 -28.94
C ILE A 11 -31.31 1.26 -29.00
N LEU A 12 -30.73 2.46 -29.02
CA LEU A 12 -29.29 2.67 -28.82
C LEU A 12 -28.98 2.43 -27.32
N SER A 13 -28.53 1.25 -26.98
CA SER A 13 -27.93 0.99 -25.66
C SER A 13 -26.55 1.67 -25.60
N VAL A 14 -26.54 2.88 -25.03
CA VAL A 14 -25.29 3.53 -24.65
C VAL A 14 -24.68 2.75 -23.48
N GLY A 15 -23.80 1.80 -23.80
CA GLY A 15 -22.98 1.14 -22.82
C GLY A 15 -22.07 2.18 -22.13
N CYS A 16 -22.28 2.45 -20.85
CA CYS A 16 -21.33 3.20 -20.04
C CYS A 16 -20.02 2.42 -19.98
N ILE A 17 -19.09 2.72 -20.89
CA ILE A 17 -17.69 2.27 -20.78
C ILE A 17 -17.09 3.13 -19.66
N SER A 18 -16.94 2.54 -18.48
CA SER A 18 -16.16 3.15 -17.39
C SER A 18 -14.71 3.21 -17.84
N ILE A 19 -14.29 4.35 -18.40
CA ILE A 19 -12.90 4.63 -18.72
C ILE A 19 -12.19 4.86 -17.38
N PHE A 20 -11.49 3.84 -16.88
CA PHE A 20 -10.54 4.02 -15.79
C PHE A 20 -9.39 4.89 -16.33
N ALA A 21 -9.39 6.16 -15.98
CA ALA A 21 -8.27 7.03 -16.28
C ALA A 21 -7.09 6.59 -15.39
N GLN A 22 -5.98 6.18 -16.01
CA GLN A 22 -4.70 6.07 -15.32
C GLN A 22 -4.42 7.41 -14.64
N ALA A 23 -4.36 7.40 -13.32
CA ALA A 23 -4.20 8.63 -12.55
C ALA A 23 -2.72 9.02 -12.56
N VAL A 24 -2.38 9.99 -13.41
CA VAL A 24 -1.06 10.65 -13.34
C VAL A 24 -0.95 11.33 -11.98
N PRO A 25 0.11 11.06 -11.19
CA PRO A 25 0.31 11.70 -9.89
C PRO A 25 0.34 13.23 -10.04
N LYS A 26 -0.47 13.93 -9.25
CA LYS A 26 -0.54 15.40 -9.27
C LYS A 26 0.67 16.07 -8.60
N SER A 27 1.43 15.31 -7.81
CA SER A 27 2.64 15.76 -7.09
C SER A 27 3.54 14.55 -6.85
N ALA A 28 4.82 14.81 -6.57
CA ALA A 28 5.75 13.74 -6.19
C ALA A 28 5.19 12.97 -4.98
N PRO A 29 5.05 11.63 -5.06
CA PRO A 29 4.47 10.83 -3.99
C PRO A 29 5.37 10.78 -2.76
N TYR A 30 6.66 11.01 -2.92
CA TYR A 30 7.68 10.87 -1.89
C TYR A 30 8.19 12.23 -1.43
N LYS A 31 8.35 12.39 -0.11
CA LYS A 31 8.99 13.56 0.50
C LYS A 31 10.26 13.11 1.20
N LEU A 32 11.40 13.48 0.65
CA LEU A 32 12.72 13.15 1.19
C LEU A 32 12.84 13.59 2.65
N GLY A 33 13.33 12.70 3.51
CA GLY A 33 13.44 12.91 4.95
C GLY A 33 12.14 12.68 5.73
N GLU A 34 11.02 12.35 5.07
CA GLU A 34 9.77 12.04 5.77
C GLU A 34 9.93 10.77 6.60
N SER A 35 9.51 10.85 7.87
CA SER A 35 9.40 9.72 8.79
C SER A 35 8.03 9.73 9.45
N LEU A 36 7.29 8.64 9.30
CA LEU A 36 5.95 8.45 9.84
C LEU A 36 5.94 7.23 10.76
N SER A 37 5.52 7.40 12.02
CA SER A 37 5.38 6.28 12.96
C SER A 37 3.93 6.08 13.34
N TYR A 38 3.53 4.82 13.44
CA TYR A 38 2.16 4.40 13.74
C TYR A 38 2.13 3.35 14.84
N GLU A 39 0.98 3.26 15.51
CA GLU A 39 0.65 2.22 16.47
C GLU A 39 -0.61 1.49 16.03
N GLY A 40 -0.53 0.14 15.99
CA GLY A 40 -1.64 -0.74 15.72
C GLY A 40 -2.30 -1.24 17.01
N LYS A 41 -3.64 -1.12 17.10
CA LYS A 41 -4.46 -1.61 18.21
C LYS A 41 -5.48 -2.63 17.72
N PHE A 42 -5.52 -3.76 18.37
CA PHE A 42 -6.49 -4.83 18.09
C PHE A 42 -7.72 -4.69 18.98
N SER A 43 -8.88 -5.02 18.40
CA SER A 43 -10.16 -5.08 19.14
C SER A 43 -11.01 -6.24 18.63
N LYS A 44 -11.56 -7.03 19.56
CA LYS A 44 -12.58 -8.06 19.32
C LYS A 44 -13.37 -8.31 20.60
N ALA A 45 -14.69 -8.22 20.54
CA ALA A 45 -15.59 -8.40 21.68
C ALA A 45 -15.15 -7.59 22.92
N ILE A 46 -14.79 -8.27 24.01
CA ILE A 46 -14.33 -7.65 25.26
C ILE A 46 -12.91 -7.09 25.19
N LEU A 47 -12.09 -7.57 24.25
CA LEU A 47 -10.72 -7.09 24.05
C LEU A 47 -10.76 -5.79 23.21
N ARG A 48 -10.53 -4.64 23.84
CA ARG A 48 -10.61 -3.35 23.15
C ARG A 48 -9.29 -2.59 23.23
N GLY A 49 -8.80 -2.15 22.05
CA GLY A 49 -7.67 -1.23 21.97
C GLY A 49 -6.34 -1.79 22.46
N ILE A 50 -6.13 -3.10 22.37
CA ILE A 50 -4.88 -3.75 22.76
C ILE A 50 -3.79 -3.38 21.75
N GLU A 51 -2.72 -2.78 22.24
CA GLU A 51 -1.57 -2.44 21.41
C GLU A 51 -0.84 -3.70 20.93
N VAL A 52 -0.81 -3.90 19.61
CA VAL A 52 -0.28 -5.13 19.01
C VAL A 52 0.93 -4.91 18.12
N ALA A 53 1.11 -3.69 17.58
CA ALA A 53 2.17 -3.41 16.63
C ALA A 53 2.65 -1.95 16.66
N ASN A 54 3.91 -1.75 16.28
CA ASN A 54 4.45 -0.48 15.81
C ASN A 54 4.81 -0.61 14.33
N LEU A 55 4.60 0.49 13.57
CA LEU A 55 4.96 0.58 12.17
C LEU A 55 5.68 1.90 11.95
N ASN A 56 6.78 1.85 11.20
CA ASN A 56 7.56 3.02 10.81
C ASN A 56 7.73 3.03 9.30
N PHE A 57 7.67 4.22 8.71
CA PHE A 57 7.90 4.45 7.29
C PHE A 57 8.87 5.61 7.14
N THR A 58 9.90 5.47 6.30
CA THR A 58 10.85 6.54 6.01
C THR A 58 11.11 6.65 4.52
N VAL A 59 11.46 7.85 4.08
CA VAL A 59 11.92 8.14 2.73
C VAL A 59 13.29 8.79 2.82
N GLU A 60 14.30 8.14 2.29
CA GLU A 60 15.70 8.55 2.33
C GLU A 60 16.29 8.60 0.92
N ASN A 61 17.49 9.17 0.77
CA ASN A 61 18.27 8.96 -0.44
C ASN A 61 18.77 7.52 -0.48
N ALA A 62 18.67 6.89 -1.64
CA ALA A 62 19.34 5.61 -1.86
C ALA A 62 20.87 5.78 -1.82
N PRO A 63 21.63 4.70 -1.56
CA PRO A 63 23.12 4.77 -1.50
C PRO A 63 23.77 5.29 -2.78
N ASP A 64 23.09 5.20 -3.93
CA ASP A 64 23.56 5.72 -5.21
C ASP A 64 23.44 7.26 -5.31
N GLY A 65 22.80 7.91 -4.34
CA GLY A 65 22.57 9.37 -4.30
C GLY A 65 21.62 9.91 -5.35
N LYS A 66 21.01 9.05 -6.19
CA LYS A 66 20.13 9.44 -7.31
C LYS A 66 18.68 9.05 -7.04
N ASN A 67 18.47 7.91 -6.45
CA ASN A 67 17.15 7.31 -6.24
C ASN A 67 16.63 7.54 -4.82
N TYR A 68 15.34 7.32 -4.60
CA TYR A 68 14.77 7.23 -3.26
C TYR A 68 14.90 5.83 -2.70
N LEU A 69 15.09 5.73 -1.38
CA LEU A 69 14.96 4.51 -0.61
C LEU A 69 13.76 4.65 0.33
N VAL A 70 12.68 3.97 0.00
CA VAL A 70 11.47 3.92 0.81
C VAL A 70 11.54 2.69 1.70
N LYS A 71 11.49 2.90 3.01
CA LYS A 71 11.61 1.82 4.01
C LYS A 71 10.34 1.74 4.84
N SER A 72 10.01 0.52 5.25
CA SER A 72 9.07 0.28 6.34
C SER A 72 9.60 -0.77 7.29
N GLU A 73 9.24 -0.61 8.55
CA GLU A 73 9.44 -1.59 9.61
C GLU A 73 8.11 -1.80 10.31
N ALA A 74 7.70 -3.05 10.48
CA ALA A 74 6.53 -3.44 11.25
C ALA A 74 6.93 -4.49 12.28
N LYS A 75 6.62 -4.22 13.56
CA LYS A 75 7.03 -5.08 14.68
C LYS A 75 5.89 -5.28 15.66
N SER A 76 5.67 -6.54 16.04
CA SER A 76 4.70 -6.86 17.10
C SER A 76 5.14 -6.33 18.47
N LYS A 77 4.18 -5.86 19.26
CA LYS A 77 4.38 -5.51 20.67
C LYS A 77 4.33 -6.75 21.57
N GLY A 78 4.93 -6.67 22.75
CA GLY A 78 4.92 -7.76 23.75
C GLY A 78 3.53 -8.21 24.18
N THR A 79 2.53 -7.33 24.13
CA THR A 79 1.10 -7.65 24.39
C THR A 79 0.54 -8.66 23.40
N LEU A 80 0.88 -8.56 22.10
CA LEU A 80 0.50 -9.54 21.09
C LEU A 80 1.11 -10.92 21.42
N ILE A 81 2.37 -10.94 21.80
CA ILE A 81 3.08 -12.19 22.16
C ILE A 81 2.45 -12.82 23.38
N LYS A 82 2.14 -12.03 24.44
CA LYS A 82 1.55 -12.52 25.67
C LYS A 82 0.14 -13.09 25.46
N LEU A 83 -0.71 -12.45 24.66
CA LEU A 83 -2.11 -12.82 24.48
C LEU A 83 -2.31 -13.90 23.41
N PHE A 84 -1.55 -13.84 22.31
CA PHE A 84 -1.78 -14.67 21.14
C PHE A 84 -0.63 -15.63 20.84
N ARG A 85 0.48 -15.57 21.61
CA ARG A 85 1.72 -16.33 21.39
C ARG A 85 2.26 -16.17 19.97
N PHE A 86 2.01 -15.02 19.37
CA PHE A 86 2.38 -14.69 18.00
C PHE A 86 3.31 -13.48 17.96
N ARG A 87 4.46 -13.64 17.32
CA ARG A 87 5.42 -12.56 17.05
C ARG A 87 5.53 -12.36 15.54
N PHE A 88 5.62 -11.12 15.12
CA PHE A 88 6.04 -10.79 13.77
C PHE A 88 7.06 -9.65 13.78
N TYR A 89 7.94 -9.68 12.80
CA TYR A 89 8.84 -8.60 12.46
C TYR A 89 8.99 -8.59 10.94
N GLN A 90 8.83 -7.42 10.32
CA GLN A 90 8.94 -7.27 8.88
C GLN A 90 9.65 -5.97 8.55
N THR A 91 10.60 -6.04 7.63
CA THR A 91 11.16 -4.86 6.97
C THR A 91 10.98 -4.96 5.47
N ILE A 92 10.67 -3.83 4.85
CA ILE A 92 10.62 -3.69 3.39
C ILE A 92 11.43 -2.47 3.02
N GLN A 93 12.30 -2.60 2.01
CA GLN A 93 13.11 -1.52 1.47
C GLN A 93 12.95 -1.51 -0.04
N SER A 94 12.44 -0.41 -0.58
CA SER A 94 12.16 -0.24 -2.00
C SER A 94 12.99 0.89 -2.55
N THR A 95 13.86 0.57 -3.52
CA THR A 95 14.59 1.57 -4.30
C THR A 95 13.69 2.05 -5.42
N VAL A 96 13.47 3.35 -5.50
CA VAL A 96 12.51 4.00 -6.42
C VAL A 96 13.24 5.04 -7.24
N ASP A 97 13.07 5.00 -8.57
CA ASP A 97 13.54 6.03 -9.48
C ASP A 97 12.96 7.40 -9.09
N SER A 98 13.81 8.41 -8.90
CA SER A 98 13.40 9.72 -8.40
C SER A 98 12.64 10.57 -9.40
N GLU A 99 12.74 10.28 -10.69
CA GLU A 99 12.09 11.03 -11.78
C GLU A 99 10.77 10.36 -12.19
N LYS A 100 10.81 9.04 -12.41
CA LYS A 100 9.67 8.27 -12.91
C LYS A 100 8.80 7.68 -11.80
N PHE A 101 9.30 7.65 -10.56
CA PHE A 101 8.67 7.01 -9.41
C PHE A 101 8.38 5.51 -9.59
N GLN A 102 9.15 4.88 -10.46
CA GLN A 102 9.12 3.44 -10.72
C GLN A 102 10.00 2.70 -9.70
N ILE A 103 9.53 1.55 -9.21
CA ILE A 103 10.34 0.72 -8.31
C ILE A 103 11.42 0.01 -9.14
N LEU A 104 12.67 0.12 -8.72
CA LEU A 104 13.77 -0.61 -9.33
C LEU A 104 14.00 -1.96 -8.64
N LYS A 105 13.87 -1.97 -7.32
CA LYS A 105 14.14 -3.15 -6.49
C LYS A 105 13.39 -3.05 -5.16
N THR A 106 12.85 -4.17 -4.69
CA THR A 106 12.34 -4.33 -3.32
C THR A 106 13.07 -5.45 -2.61
N VAL A 107 13.50 -5.22 -1.38
CA VAL A 107 14.07 -6.23 -0.47
C VAL A 107 13.16 -6.32 0.75
N LYS A 108 12.80 -7.54 1.14
CA LYS A 108 11.91 -7.81 2.27
C LYS A 108 12.49 -8.89 3.16
N HIS A 109 12.49 -8.63 4.46
CA HIS A 109 12.69 -9.61 5.51
C HIS A 109 11.38 -9.79 6.26
N ASP A 110 10.94 -11.03 6.50
CA ASP A 110 9.63 -11.34 7.08
C ASP A 110 9.74 -12.48 8.09
N GLU A 111 9.47 -12.17 9.36
CA GLU A 111 9.38 -13.13 10.45
C GLU A 111 7.93 -13.23 10.94
N GLN A 112 7.35 -14.42 10.92
CA GLN A 112 6.00 -14.71 11.41
C GLN A 112 5.99 -15.98 12.26
N GLY A 113 5.95 -15.83 13.58
CA GLY A 113 6.16 -16.95 14.50
C GLY A 113 7.55 -17.55 14.31
N ASN A 114 7.62 -18.80 13.89
CA ASN A 114 8.87 -19.51 13.58
C ASN A 114 9.28 -19.46 12.10
N ARG A 115 8.41 -18.90 11.24
CA ARG A 115 8.71 -18.77 9.81
C ARG A 115 9.55 -17.52 9.58
N VAL A 116 10.69 -17.67 8.92
CA VAL A 116 11.51 -16.55 8.44
C VAL A 116 11.64 -16.65 6.93
N ARG A 117 11.52 -15.54 6.22
CA ARG A 117 11.71 -15.44 4.77
C ARG A 117 12.43 -14.16 4.41
N ASP A 118 13.43 -14.31 3.54
CA ASP A 118 14.08 -13.22 2.86
C ASP A 118 13.68 -13.22 1.40
N SER A 119 13.35 -12.06 0.86
CA SER A 119 12.99 -11.98 -0.54
C SER A 119 13.49 -10.71 -1.21
N GLN A 120 13.65 -10.81 -2.53
CA GLN A 120 14.02 -9.71 -3.40
C GLN A 120 13.14 -9.72 -4.63
N ALA A 121 12.64 -8.56 -5.04
CA ALA A 121 11.99 -8.34 -6.33
C ALA A 121 12.80 -7.32 -7.14
N VAL A 122 13.11 -7.64 -8.39
CA VAL A 122 13.77 -6.73 -9.35
C VAL A 122 12.79 -6.44 -10.47
N PHE A 123 12.61 -5.14 -10.78
CA PHE A 123 11.65 -4.66 -11.75
C PHE A 123 12.38 -4.30 -13.05
N ASP A 124 12.07 -5.03 -14.12
CA ASP A 124 12.59 -4.81 -15.46
C ASP A 124 11.49 -4.21 -16.34
N TYR A 125 11.50 -2.88 -16.50
CA TYR A 125 10.51 -2.18 -17.32
C TYR A 125 10.77 -2.30 -18.82
N ARG A 126 11.98 -2.68 -19.24
CA ARG A 126 12.26 -2.97 -20.65
C ARG A 126 11.61 -4.28 -21.08
N ASP A 127 11.79 -5.32 -20.26
CA ASP A 127 11.17 -6.63 -20.49
C ASP A 127 9.77 -6.74 -19.84
N LYS A 128 9.27 -5.66 -19.23
CA LYS A 128 7.95 -5.54 -18.59
C LYS A 128 7.63 -6.70 -17.63
N LYS A 129 8.56 -7.02 -16.75
CA LYS A 129 8.40 -8.09 -15.77
C LYS A 129 9.05 -7.74 -14.42
N VAL A 130 8.50 -8.30 -13.36
CA VAL A 130 9.15 -8.37 -12.05
C VAL A 130 9.69 -9.79 -11.84
N ILE A 131 10.94 -9.89 -11.38
CA ILE A 131 11.58 -11.15 -11.01
C ILE A 131 11.67 -11.19 -9.49
N TYR A 132 10.95 -12.12 -8.88
CA TYR A 132 10.89 -12.33 -7.45
C TYR A 132 11.65 -13.59 -7.06
N VAL A 133 12.47 -13.48 -5.99
CA VAL A 133 13.21 -14.59 -5.39
C VAL A 133 12.97 -14.57 -3.89
N GLU A 134 12.54 -15.70 -3.31
CA GLU A 134 12.35 -15.89 -1.87
C GLU A 134 13.23 -17.04 -1.38
N THR A 135 13.91 -16.86 -0.26
CA THR A 135 14.74 -17.85 0.40
C THR A 135 14.30 -18.06 1.85
N ASP A 136 14.67 -19.21 2.40
CA ASP A 136 14.52 -19.53 3.80
C ASP A 136 15.90 -19.44 4.46
N PRO A 137 16.23 -18.41 5.25
CA PRO A 137 17.53 -18.28 5.88
C PRO A 137 17.77 -19.32 7.00
N GLN A 138 16.71 -20.00 7.46
CA GLN A 138 16.79 -21.07 8.47
C GLN A 138 16.97 -22.46 7.84
N ASP A 139 16.74 -22.59 6.53
CA ASP A 139 16.91 -23.85 5.78
C ASP A 139 17.60 -23.55 4.43
N LEU A 140 18.92 -23.53 4.45
CA LEU A 140 19.72 -23.23 3.26
C LEU A 140 19.67 -24.35 2.20
N ALA A 141 19.21 -25.56 2.58
CA ALA A 141 19.02 -26.67 1.65
C ALA A 141 17.74 -26.54 0.84
N ARG A 142 16.79 -25.72 1.30
CA ARG A 142 15.54 -25.43 0.59
C ARG A 142 15.82 -24.59 -0.65
N PRO A 143 15.40 -25.05 -1.86
CA PRO A 143 15.61 -24.28 -3.07
C PRO A 143 14.83 -22.95 -3.02
N PRO A 144 15.41 -21.85 -3.54
CA PRO A 144 14.71 -20.57 -3.64
C PRO A 144 13.43 -20.68 -4.49
N ARG A 145 12.35 -20.07 -4.01
CA ARG A 145 11.16 -19.85 -4.82
C ARG A 145 11.41 -18.70 -5.78
N LYS A 146 11.27 -18.94 -7.08
CA LYS A 146 11.45 -17.94 -8.12
C LYS A 146 10.15 -17.76 -8.90
N VAL A 147 9.73 -16.51 -9.13
CA VAL A 147 8.54 -16.14 -9.88
C VAL A 147 8.89 -14.97 -10.79
N ALA A 148 8.44 -15.01 -12.04
CA ALA A 148 8.51 -13.89 -12.97
C ALA A 148 7.09 -13.57 -13.45
N THR A 149 6.66 -12.31 -13.29
CA THR A 149 5.29 -11.88 -13.60
C THR A 149 5.32 -10.59 -14.42
N PRO A 150 4.47 -10.46 -15.44
CA PRO A 150 4.32 -9.22 -16.19
C PRO A 150 3.93 -8.05 -15.27
N ILE A 151 4.47 -6.86 -15.57
CA ILE A 151 4.18 -5.62 -14.86
C ILE A 151 3.79 -4.50 -15.83
N GLU A 152 3.05 -3.52 -15.30
CA GLU A 152 2.80 -2.23 -15.92
C GLU A 152 3.83 -1.19 -15.43
N GLU A 153 3.90 -0.04 -16.10
CA GLU A 153 4.86 1.02 -15.74
C GLU A 153 4.62 1.65 -14.37
N ASP A 154 3.38 1.61 -13.89
CA ASP A 154 2.93 2.14 -12.60
C ASP A 154 2.84 1.08 -11.50
N THR A 155 3.38 -0.14 -11.74
CA THR A 155 3.36 -1.21 -10.74
C THR A 155 4.15 -0.81 -9.50
N GLN A 156 3.51 -0.94 -8.32
CA GLN A 156 4.05 -0.61 -7.02
C GLN A 156 4.12 -1.85 -6.13
N ASP A 157 4.92 -1.81 -5.07
CA ASP A 157 4.80 -2.77 -3.97
C ASP A 157 3.84 -2.27 -2.89
N LEU A 158 3.67 -3.03 -1.81
CA LEU A 158 2.74 -2.69 -0.73
C LEU A 158 3.03 -1.32 -0.09
N ILE A 159 4.31 -0.95 0.03
CA ILE A 159 4.71 0.27 0.72
C ILE A 159 4.64 1.46 -0.21
N THR A 160 5.22 1.33 -1.39
CA THR A 160 5.20 2.39 -2.40
C THR A 160 3.78 2.66 -2.90
N GLY A 161 2.90 1.65 -2.93
CA GLY A 161 1.48 1.80 -3.22
C GLY A 161 0.75 2.74 -2.25
N ILE A 162 1.12 2.75 -0.97
CA ILE A 162 0.58 3.72 0.01
C ILE A 162 1.01 5.14 -0.35
N TYR A 163 2.27 5.34 -0.75
CA TYR A 163 2.77 6.65 -1.17
C TYR A 163 2.12 7.09 -2.49
N MET A 164 1.99 6.21 -3.47
CA MET A 164 1.28 6.50 -4.73
C MET A 164 -0.17 6.89 -4.49
N MET A 165 -0.88 6.20 -3.60
CA MET A 165 -2.25 6.55 -3.22
C MET A 165 -2.36 7.99 -2.69
N ARG A 166 -1.35 8.48 -1.95
CA ARG A 166 -1.29 9.86 -1.43
C ARG A 166 -1.19 10.90 -2.53
N SER A 167 -0.58 10.55 -3.66
CA SER A 167 -0.39 11.46 -4.80
C SER A 167 -1.58 11.54 -5.75
N LEU A 168 -2.56 10.64 -5.63
CA LEU A 168 -3.75 10.62 -6.47
C LEU A 168 -4.60 11.88 -6.29
N PRO A 169 -5.31 12.33 -7.31
CA PRO A 169 -6.23 13.47 -7.23
C PRO A 169 -7.53 13.05 -6.49
N LEU A 170 -7.38 12.78 -5.17
CA LEU A 170 -8.46 12.28 -4.32
C LEU A 170 -9.63 13.26 -4.29
N ALA A 171 -10.83 12.76 -4.61
CA ALA A 171 -12.10 13.46 -4.49
C ALA A 171 -13.20 12.44 -4.24
N VAL A 172 -14.20 12.79 -3.43
CA VAL A 172 -15.33 11.90 -3.10
C VAL A 172 -16.02 11.41 -4.38
N GLY A 173 -16.29 10.12 -4.46
CA GLY A 173 -16.89 9.45 -5.62
C GLY A 173 -15.88 8.99 -6.68
N LYS A 174 -14.60 9.37 -6.57
CA LYS A 174 -13.55 8.89 -7.49
C LYS A 174 -13.13 7.47 -7.16
N THR A 175 -12.85 6.71 -8.21
CA THR A 175 -12.23 5.38 -8.14
C THR A 175 -10.95 5.38 -8.97
N PHE A 176 -9.92 4.77 -8.44
CA PHE A 176 -8.62 4.58 -9.09
C PHE A 176 -8.28 3.09 -9.09
N GLU A 177 -7.35 2.67 -9.92
CA GLU A 177 -6.78 1.33 -9.88
C GLU A 177 -5.27 1.46 -9.60
N LEU A 178 -4.77 0.65 -8.67
CA LEU A 178 -3.34 0.51 -8.37
C LEU A 178 -2.88 -0.89 -8.73
N ASN A 179 -1.79 -0.98 -9.47
CA ASN A 179 -1.10 -2.24 -9.76
C ASN A 179 -0.12 -2.52 -8.62
N ILE A 180 -0.44 -3.50 -7.75
CA ILE A 180 0.35 -3.82 -6.56
C ILE A 180 0.96 -5.21 -6.70
N THR A 181 2.29 -5.30 -6.53
CA THR A 181 2.97 -6.59 -6.45
C THR A 181 3.25 -7.00 -5.01
N ASP A 182 2.98 -8.26 -4.70
CA ASP A 182 3.45 -8.93 -3.49
C ASP A 182 3.81 -10.38 -3.80
N SER A 183 4.90 -10.85 -3.19
CA SER A 183 5.37 -12.24 -3.30
C SER A 183 5.52 -12.74 -4.75
N GLY A 184 5.83 -11.82 -5.68
CA GLY A 184 6.02 -12.09 -7.11
C GLY A 184 4.72 -12.17 -7.93
N LEU A 185 3.56 -11.88 -7.36
CA LEU A 185 2.28 -11.76 -8.05
C LEU A 185 1.90 -10.28 -8.18
N VAL A 186 1.09 -9.95 -9.19
CA VAL A 186 0.57 -8.60 -9.43
C VAL A 186 -0.94 -8.60 -9.29
N TYR A 187 -1.45 -7.65 -8.52
CA TYR A 187 -2.87 -7.47 -8.23
C TYR A 187 -3.34 -6.10 -8.68
N LYS A 188 -4.46 -6.04 -9.36
CA LYS A 188 -5.17 -4.80 -9.67
C LYS A 188 -6.10 -4.46 -8.51
N ILE A 189 -5.78 -3.41 -7.78
CA ILE A 189 -6.49 -3.01 -6.56
C ILE A 189 -7.34 -1.77 -6.85
N PRO A 190 -8.66 -1.89 -6.94
CA PRO A 190 -9.55 -0.74 -6.96
C PRO A 190 -9.44 0.03 -5.65
N VAL A 191 -9.38 1.35 -5.76
CA VAL A 191 -9.26 2.28 -4.62
C VAL A 191 -10.37 3.31 -4.73
N ARG A 192 -11.36 3.26 -3.84
CA ARG A 192 -12.50 4.17 -3.84
C ARG A 192 -12.34 5.27 -2.80
N VAL A 193 -12.65 6.51 -3.17
CA VAL A 193 -12.78 7.63 -2.23
C VAL A 193 -14.26 7.79 -1.87
N THR A 194 -14.65 7.32 -0.70
CA THR A 194 -16.07 7.16 -0.32
C THR A 194 -16.62 8.34 0.47
N ALA A 195 -15.75 9.09 1.19
CA ALA A 195 -16.18 10.24 1.97
C ALA A 195 -15.04 11.24 2.17
N ARG A 196 -15.40 12.44 2.64
CA ARG A 196 -14.53 13.45 3.21
C ARG A 196 -15.03 13.78 4.61
N GLU A 197 -14.26 13.45 5.64
CA GLU A 197 -14.70 13.54 7.03
C GLU A 197 -13.57 13.99 7.95
N GLN A 198 -13.91 14.47 9.14
CA GLN A 198 -12.92 14.91 10.11
C GLN A 198 -12.36 13.74 10.91
N GLN A 199 -11.03 13.67 11.03
CA GLN A 199 -10.33 12.74 11.89
C GLN A 199 -9.51 13.47 12.95
N LYS A 200 -9.54 12.98 14.19
CA LYS A 200 -8.67 13.43 15.28
C LYS A 200 -7.39 12.61 15.29
N SER A 201 -6.26 13.28 15.21
CA SER A 201 -4.93 12.66 15.24
C SER A 201 -3.95 13.52 16.03
N ILE A 202 -2.66 13.20 16.01
CA ILE A 202 -1.59 14.07 16.54
C ILE A 202 -1.48 15.41 15.78
N LEU A 203 -2.04 15.50 14.57
CA LEU A 203 -2.10 16.71 13.77
C LEU A 203 -3.31 17.60 14.13
N GLY A 204 -4.01 17.28 15.22
CA GLY A 204 -5.27 17.92 15.60
C GLY A 204 -6.47 17.29 14.87
N LYS A 205 -7.55 18.06 14.77
CA LYS A 205 -8.77 17.70 14.04
C LYS A 205 -8.64 18.19 12.59
N THR A 206 -8.46 17.25 11.66
CA THR A 206 -8.19 17.55 10.24
C THR A 206 -9.22 16.91 9.33
N TRP A 207 -9.54 17.56 8.20
CA TRP A 207 -10.31 16.96 7.14
C TRP A 207 -9.47 15.88 6.44
N CYS A 208 -10.07 14.73 6.19
CA CYS A 208 -9.44 13.60 5.54
C CYS A 208 -10.35 13.01 4.47
N PHE A 209 -9.78 12.53 3.38
CA PHE A 209 -10.45 11.61 2.49
C PHE A 209 -10.48 10.22 3.12
N ARG A 210 -11.64 9.59 3.10
CA ARG A 210 -11.82 8.18 3.42
C ARG A 210 -11.63 7.38 2.15
N VAL A 211 -10.56 6.60 2.12
CA VAL A 211 -10.11 5.82 0.97
C VAL A 211 -10.25 4.34 1.31
N GLU A 212 -10.85 3.57 0.41
CA GLU A 212 -11.14 2.14 0.59
C GLU A 212 -10.49 1.33 -0.52
N PRO A 213 -9.26 0.80 -0.31
CA PRO A 213 -8.65 -0.14 -1.24
C PRO A 213 -9.28 -1.53 -1.09
N GLU A 214 -9.62 -2.16 -2.21
CA GLU A 214 -10.22 -3.49 -2.25
C GLU A 214 -9.15 -4.60 -2.19
N VAL A 215 -8.46 -4.70 -1.07
CA VAL A 215 -7.36 -5.66 -0.87
C VAL A 215 -7.82 -7.05 -0.41
N PHE A 216 -9.09 -7.19 0.00
CA PHE A 216 -9.67 -8.45 0.49
C PHE A 216 -10.59 -9.10 -0.52
N GLY A 217 -10.67 -10.44 -0.53
CA GLY A 217 -11.60 -11.24 -1.33
C GLY A 217 -10.90 -12.27 -2.22
N THR A 218 -11.69 -12.98 -3.03
CA THR A 218 -11.19 -13.96 -3.98
C THR A 218 -10.32 -13.29 -5.05
N ASN A 219 -9.16 -13.84 -5.34
CA ASN A 219 -8.16 -13.28 -6.27
C ASN A 219 -7.69 -11.86 -5.90
N ARG A 220 -7.77 -11.48 -4.63
CA ARG A 220 -7.23 -10.24 -4.08
C ARG A 220 -5.91 -10.51 -3.33
N LEU A 221 -5.24 -9.43 -2.96
CA LEU A 221 -3.98 -9.48 -2.21
C LEU A 221 -4.09 -10.30 -0.91
N ILE A 222 -5.26 -10.25 -0.25
CA ILE A 222 -5.59 -11.03 0.93
C ILE A 222 -6.84 -11.86 0.62
N GLU A 223 -6.64 -13.16 0.39
CA GLU A 223 -7.71 -14.11 0.05
C GLU A 223 -8.54 -14.52 1.27
N LYS A 224 -9.06 -13.53 1.98
CA LYS A 224 -9.94 -13.68 3.16
C LYS A 224 -11.02 -12.61 3.13
N GLU A 225 -12.09 -12.82 3.87
CA GLU A 225 -13.08 -11.78 4.10
C GLU A 225 -12.52 -10.67 4.97
N GLY A 226 -12.82 -9.44 4.60
CA GLY A 226 -12.39 -8.26 5.34
C GLY A 226 -12.60 -6.97 4.59
N SER A 227 -12.17 -5.88 5.21
CA SER A 227 -12.16 -4.56 4.61
C SER A 227 -11.00 -3.72 5.13
N MET A 228 -10.57 -2.75 4.34
CA MET A 228 -9.57 -1.78 4.70
C MET A 228 -10.05 -0.37 4.42
N ILE A 229 -9.84 0.54 5.36
CA ILE A 229 -10.15 1.95 5.24
C ILE A 229 -8.88 2.73 5.63
N ILE A 230 -8.54 3.75 4.85
CA ILE A 230 -7.41 4.63 5.14
C ILE A 230 -7.93 6.07 5.12
N TRP A 231 -7.59 6.87 6.14
CA TRP A 231 -7.90 8.29 6.20
C TRP A 231 -6.66 9.10 5.89
N ILE A 232 -6.68 9.78 4.75
CA ILE A 232 -5.57 10.60 4.22
C ILE A 232 -5.96 12.08 4.35
N THR A 233 -5.10 12.92 4.93
CA THR A 233 -5.40 14.36 5.10
C THR A 233 -5.71 15.04 3.78
N ASP A 234 -6.74 15.91 3.78
CA ASP A 234 -7.10 16.75 2.64
C ASP A 234 -6.34 18.07 2.66
N ASP A 235 -5.01 17.95 2.70
CA ASP A 235 -4.07 19.05 2.59
C ASP A 235 -2.87 18.64 1.71
N SER A 236 -1.93 19.55 1.48
CA SER A 236 -0.74 19.28 0.63
C SER A 236 0.18 18.18 1.19
N ARG A 237 0.06 17.84 2.46
CA ARG A 237 0.87 16.79 3.09
C ARG A 237 0.39 15.39 2.72
N ARG A 238 -0.94 15.21 2.53
CA ARG A 238 -1.56 13.91 2.19
C ARG A 238 -1.12 12.78 3.13
N ILE A 239 -1.08 13.06 4.45
CA ILE A 239 -0.61 12.09 5.44
C ILE A 239 -1.73 11.12 5.80
N PRO A 240 -1.51 9.79 5.74
CA PRO A 240 -2.43 8.80 6.31
C PRO A 240 -2.41 8.93 7.84
N VAL A 241 -3.50 9.44 8.43
CA VAL A 241 -3.57 9.64 9.90
C VAL A 241 -4.13 8.44 10.63
N ARG A 242 -4.87 7.61 9.92
CA ARG A 242 -5.50 6.41 10.46
C ARG A 242 -5.71 5.38 9.36
N SER A 243 -5.59 4.10 9.71
CA SER A 243 -6.10 2.99 8.91
C SER A 243 -6.89 2.04 9.80
N GLN A 244 -7.94 1.43 9.25
CA GLN A 244 -8.72 0.40 9.92
C GLN A 244 -8.79 -0.82 9.03
N ILE A 245 -8.42 -1.96 9.59
CA ILE A 245 -8.51 -3.26 8.94
C ILE A 245 -9.51 -4.10 9.75
N THR A 246 -10.56 -4.57 9.08
CA THR A 246 -11.57 -5.43 9.70
C THR A 246 -11.51 -6.80 9.05
N THR A 247 -11.50 -7.85 9.85
CA THR A 247 -11.47 -9.24 9.43
C THR A 247 -12.39 -10.07 10.32
N THR A 248 -12.59 -11.33 9.99
CA THR A 248 -13.36 -12.29 10.82
C THR A 248 -12.75 -12.48 12.22
N ILE A 249 -11.43 -12.32 12.37
CA ILE A 249 -10.73 -12.47 13.66
C ILE A 249 -10.78 -11.22 14.52
N GLY A 250 -11.17 -10.05 13.99
CA GLY A 250 -11.27 -8.79 14.72
C GLY A 250 -10.89 -7.58 13.89
N ARG A 251 -10.75 -6.45 14.56
CA ARG A 251 -10.41 -5.15 13.95
C ARG A 251 -9.04 -4.67 14.43
N ILE A 252 -8.22 -4.21 13.50
CA ILE A 252 -6.96 -3.51 13.78
C ILE A 252 -7.15 -2.04 13.39
N ASP A 253 -6.88 -1.14 14.31
CA ASP A 253 -6.93 0.31 14.15
C ASP A 253 -5.47 0.81 14.22
N VAL A 254 -4.94 1.30 13.11
CA VAL A 254 -3.58 1.84 12.99
C VAL A 254 -3.66 3.35 13.03
N ARG A 255 -2.94 3.99 13.95
CA ARG A 255 -3.00 5.45 14.16
C ARG A 255 -1.63 6.09 14.11
N LEU A 256 -1.55 7.23 13.45
CA LEU A 256 -0.38 8.07 13.40
C LEU A 256 0.02 8.53 14.82
N LYS A 257 1.31 8.36 15.16
CA LYS A 257 1.91 8.72 16.45
C LYS A 257 2.99 9.79 16.31
N GLN A 258 3.66 9.84 15.15
CA GLN A 258 4.73 10.78 14.92
C GLN A 258 4.86 11.11 13.44
N VAL A 259 5.18 12.38 13.15
CA VAL A 259 5.60 12.86 11.84
C VAL A 259 6.87 13.65 12.04
N GLN A 260 7.91 13.29 11.32
CA GLN A 260 9.19 14.00 11.32
C GLN A 260 9.66 14.23 9.89
N PHE A 261 10.44 15.29 9.69
CA PHE A 261 11.21 15.54 8.48
C PHE A 261 12.68 15.65 8.89
N ILE A 262 13.42 14.57 8.67
CA ILE A 262 14.85 14.49 9.01
C ILE A 262 15.60 15.24 7.91
N LYS A 263 16.30 16.33 8.27
CA LYS A 263 17.25 16.98 7.36
C LYS A 263 18.37 15.97 7.06
N GLN A 264 18.44 15.47 5.85
CA GLN A 264 19.61 14.69 5.43
C GLN A 264 20.77 15.68 5.26
N ASN A 265 21.81 15.52 6.08
CA ASN A 265 23.05 16.22 5.85
C ASN A 265 23.60 15.72 4.50
N SER A 266 23.66 16.61 3.53
CA SER A 266 24.38 16.39 2.28
C SER A 266 25.87 16.36 2.57
N SER A 267 26.35 15.24 3.11
CA SER A 267 27.77 14.94 3.22
C SER A 267 28.26 14.33 1.89
N VAL A 268 28.13 15.07 0.81
CA VAL A 268 29.03 14.90 -0.31
C VAL A 268 30.19 15.85 -0.04
N LYS A 269 31.23 15.34 0.61
CA LYS A 269 32.55 15.98 0.49
C LYS A 269 33.09 15.65 -0.91
N PRO A 270 33.72 16.66 -1.55
CA PRO A 270 34.33 16.52 -2.87
C PRO A 270 35.44 15.48 -2.91
#